data_c23c41526661f7a3a7e7b85ffe753d75
#
_entry.id   c23c41526661f7a3a7e7b85ffe753d75
#
_cell.length_a   1.000
_cell.length_b   1.000
_cell.length_c   1.000
_cell.angle_alpha   90.00
_cell.angle_beta   90.00
_cell.angle_gamma   90.00
#
_symmetry.space_group_name_H-M   'P 1'
#
loop_
_entity.id
_entity.type
_entity.pdbx_description
1 polymer ?
#
loop_
_entity_poly.entity_id
_entity_poly.type
_entity_poly.pdbx_seq_one_letter_code
_entity_poly.pdbx_strand_id
1 'polypeptide(L)'
;MVELHHFWSSVCSVRVRMALEEKRVPWSSRYVDLFRFDQLQPAYLALNPDGVVPTLVHDGLPIRESLVINEYIDEAFDGPALVPADAVARARMREFNRMCEDSFGPIVKLTLVKYILPKLRRRWSDDELKAHAEKRPSRFLKDMHGRALRGEIDEQELAECAQDIDALMDKVERVLASPEFGPDAQGRRWIVGSFSLADICLAPYMYRLYALGAGRYWSQTTRPNVARWYEQLSRRPAFKVAVEWPDESGNGYEEVGLTSQALAATHP
;
A
#
# COMPACT_ATOMS: atom_id res chain seq x y z
N MET A 1 -17.01 -6.11 -17.04
CA MET A 1 -17.33 -5.52 -15.71
C MET A 1 -16.09 -5.67 -14.82
N VAL A 2 -15.69 -4.60 -14.11
CA VAL A 2 -14.49 -4.62 -13.24
C VAL A 2 -14.95 -4.72 -11.78
N GLU A 3 -14.43 -5.70 -11.07
CA GLU A 3 -14.64 -5.88 -9.63
C GLU A 3 -13.30 -5.89 -8.91
N LEU A 4 -13.19 -5.19 -7.79
CA LEU A 4 -12.00 -5.22 -6.96
C LEU A 4 -12.30 -5.89 -5.64
N HIS A 5 -11.69 -7.05 -5.41
CA HIS A 5 -11.67 -7.70 -4.12
C HIS A 5 -10.57 -7.08 -3.27
N HIS A 6 -10.94 -6.36 -2.22
CA HIS A 6 -10.00 -5.52 -1.48
C HIS A 6 -10.35 -5.39 0.00
N PHE A 7 -9.40 -4.86 0.75
CA PHE A 7 -9.59 -4.46 2.14
C PHE A 7 -9.24 -2.97 2.31
N TRP A 8 -10.05 -2.23 3.04
CA TRP A 8 -9.94 -0.78 3.17
C TRP A 8 -8.52 -0.29 3.53
N SER A 9 -7.87 -0.90 4.52
CA SER A 9 -6.56 -0.47 5.00
C SER A 9 -5.37 -1.24 4.41
N SER A 10 -5.57 -2.14 3.46
CA SER A 10 -4.45 -2.83 2.79
C SER A 10 -3.67 -1.87 1.88
N VAL A 11 -2.37 -1.73 2.10
CA VAL A 11 -1.49 -0.89 1.27
C VAL A 11 -1.53 -1.31 -0.21
N CYS A 12 -1.58 -2.61 -0.48
CA CYS A 12 -1.70 -3.13 -1.84
C CYS A 12 -3.08 -2.82 -2.46
N SER A 13 -4.16 -2.86 -1.65
CA SER A 13 -5.49 -2.47 -2.12
C SER A 13 -5.61 -0.97 -2.39
N VAL A 14 -5.00 -0.13 -1.54
CA VAL A 14 -4.92 1.33 -1.78
C VAL A 14 -4.24 1.61 -3.12
N ARG A 15 -3.14 0.91 -3.42
CA ARG A 15 -2.41 1.04 -4.69
C ARG A 15 -3.31 0.81 -5.90
N VAL A 16 -4.12 -0.25 -5.88
CA VAL A 16 -5.02 -0.58 -7.00
C VAL A 16 -6.21 0.38 -7.08
N ARG A 17 -6.82 0.74 -5.94
CA ARG A 17 -7.86 1.77 -5.93
C ARG A 17 -7.36 3.07 -6.56
N MET A 18 -6.15 3.50 -6.19
CA MET A 18 -5.57 4.72 -6.72
C MET A 18 -5.37 4.65 -8.25
N ALA A 19 -4.91 3.52 -8.79
CA ALA A 19 -4.77 3.34 -10.24
C ALA A 19 -6.12 3.38 -10.96
N LEU A 20 -7.15 2.70 -10.44
CA LEU A 20 -8.50 2.73 -10.98
C LEU A 20 -9.08 4.15 -11.01
N GLU A 21 -8.92 4.91 -9.92
CA GLU A 21 -9.39 6.29 -9.82
C GLU A 21 -8.63 7.24 -10.78
N GLU A 22 -7.30 7.12 -10.89
CA GLU A 22 -6.50 7.92 -11.84
C GLU A 22 -6.89 7.64 -13.30
N LYS A 23 -7.16 6.39 -13.65
CA LYS A 23 -7.64 5.97 -14.97
C LYS A 23 -9.13 6.25 -15.16
N ARG A 24 -9.87 6.59 -14.11
CA ARG A 24 -11.33 6.80 -14.12
C ARG A 24 -12.10 5.56 -14.59
N VAL A 25 -11.60 4.38 -14.25
CA VAL A 25 -12.26 3.11 -14.57
C VAL A 25 -13.42 2.88 -13.60
N PRO A 26 -14.66 2.68 -14.08
CA PRO A 26 -15.76 2.26 -13.22
C PRO A 26 -15.52 0.85 -12.68
N TRP A 27 -15.65 0.68 -11.37
CA TRP A 27 -15.44 -0.61 -10.72
C TRP A 27 -16.43 -0.82 -9.56
N SER A 28 -16.61 -2.08 -9.17
CA SER A 28 -17.48 -2.48 -8.05
C SER A 28 -16.61 -3.00 -6.90
N SER A 29 -16.88 -2.54 -5.69
CA SER A 29 -16.26 -3.05 -4.47
C SER A 29 -16.71 -4.50 -4.19
N ARG A 30 -15.77 -5.35 -3.85
CA ARG A 30 -15.94 -6.68 -3.26
C ARG A 30 -15.12 -6.71 -1.99
N TYR A 31 -15.70 -6.29 -0.90
CA TYR A 31 -15.00 -6.17 0.36
C TYR A 31 -14.58 -7.54 0.91
N VAL A 32 -13.33 -7.65 1.34
CA VAL A 32 -12.73 -8.86 1.94
C VAL A 32 -12.20 -8.48 3.31
N ASP A 33 -12.94 -8.81 4.37
CA ASP A 33 -12.56 -8.45 5.74
C ASP A 33 -11.39 -9.29 6.24
N LEU A 34 -10.18 -8.73 6.19
CA LEU A 34 -8.96 -9.40 6.66
C LEU A 34 -8.96 -9.65 8.17
N PHE A 35 -9.77 -8.91 8.93
CA PHE A 35 -9.89 -9.11 10.38
C PHE A 35 -10.87 -10.24 10.74
N ARG A 36 -11.69 -10.68 9.77
CA ARG A 36 -12.53 -11.89 9.86
C ARG A 36 -11.91 -13.08 9.14
N PHE A 37 -10.75 -12.89 8.54
CA PHE A 37 -10.06 -13.91 7.74
C PHE A 37 -10.84 -14.37 6.50
N ASP A 38 -11.62 -13.48 5.88
CA ASP A 38 -12.40 -13.79 4.68
C ASP A 38 -11.50 -14.21 3.52
N GLN A 39 -10.26 -13.69 3.47
CA GLN A 39 -9.26 -14.08 2.47
C GLN A 39 -8.81 -15.55 2.56
N LEU A 40 -9.12 -16.24 3.66
CA LEU A 40 -8.81 -17.66 3.85
C LEU A 40 -10.04 -18.57 3.62
N GLN A 41 -11.17 -18.01 3.22
CA GLN A 41 -12.35 -18.79 2.89
C GLN A 41 -12.22 -19.46 1.51
N PRO A 42 -12.75 -20.66 1.31
CA PRO A 42 -12.63 -21.40 0.05
C PRO A 42 -13.07 -20.58 -1.19
N ALA A 43 -14.13 -19.80 -1.05
CA ALA A 43 -14.64 -18.97 -2.14
C ALA A 43 -13.64 -17.92 -2.61
N TYR A 44 -12.91 -17.28 -1.68
CA TYR A 44 -11.88 -16.32 -2.04
C TYR A 44 -10.59 -17.00 -2.51
N LEU A 45 -10.19 -18.11 -1.88
CA LEU A 45 -9.01 -18.87 -2.29
C LEU A 45 -9.14 -19.44 -3.71
N ALA A 46 -10.35 -19.64 -4.22
CA ALA A 46 -10.59 -19.99 -5.62
C ALA A 46 -10.23 -18.83 -6.57
N LEU A 47 -10.38 -17.57 -6.14
CA LEU A 47 -9.98 -16.39 -6.91
C LEU A 47 -8.49 -16.09 -6.74
N ASN A 48 -8.00 -16.17 -5.50
CA ASN A 48 -6.60 -15.92 -5.16
C ASN A 48 -6.06 -16.99 -4.21
N PRO A 49 -5.36 -18.01 -4.74
CA PRO A 49 -4.82 -19.11 -3.94
C PRO A 49 -3.80 -18.67 -2.86
N ASP A 50 -3.20 -17.48 -3.00
CA ASP A 50 -2.26 -16.95 -2.01
C ASP A 50 -2.95 -16.37 -0.77
N GLY A 51 -4.29 -16.24 -0.80
CA GLY A 51 -5.08 -15.74 0.34
C GLY A 51 -4.71 -14.32 0.74
N VAL A 52 -4.47 -13.44 -0.24
CA VAL A 52 -4.11 -12.02 -0.05
C VAL A 52 -4.99 -11.12 -0.90
N VAL A 53 -5.07 -9.85 -0.52
CA VAL A 53 -5.74 -8.81 -1.30
C VAL A 53 -4.72 -7.80 -1.82
N PRO A 54 -4.99 -7.15 -2.98
CA PRO A 54 -6.19 -7.20 -3.78
C PRO A 54 -6.21 -8.32 -4.82
N THR A 55 -7.41 -8.59 -5.35
CA THR A 55 -7.61 -9.33 -6.60
C THR A 55 -8.55 -8.50 -7.46
N LEU A 56 -8.14 -8.17 -8.68
CA LEU A 56 -9.01 -7.55 -9.68
C LEU A 56 -9.69 -8.68 -10.47
N VAL A 57 -11.00 -8.58 -10.67
CA VAL A 57 -11.72 -9.48 -11.59
C VAL A 57 -12.27 -8.64 -12.74
N HIS A 58 -11.82 -8.93 -13.95
CA HIS A 58 -12.32 -8.29 -15.16
C HIS A 58 -12.98 -9.34 -16.06
N ASP A 59 -14.29 -9.17 -16.28
CA ASP A 59 -15.12 -10.10 -17.07
C ASP A 59 -14.95 -11.58 -16.65
N GLY A 60 -14.91 -11.80 -15.33
CA GLY A 60 -14.77 -13.13 -14.73
C GLY A 60 -13.33 -13.65 -14.61
N LEU A 61 -12.33 -12.95 -15.14
CA LEU A 61 -10.92 -13.35 -15.07
C LEU A 61 -10.22 -12.68 -13.90
N PRO A 62 -9.68 -13.43 -12.93
CA PRO A 62 -8.96 -12.87 -11.80
C PRO A 62 -7.52 -12.49 -12.18
N ILE A 63 -7.13 -11.27 -11.83
CA ILE A 63 -5.77 -10.72 -11.97
C ILE A 63 -5.26 -10.44 -10.56
N ARG A 64 -4.03 -10.85 -10.29
CA ARG A 64 -3.40 -10.82 -8.97
C ARG A 64 -2.13 -9.99 -9.01
N GLU A 65 -1.51 -9.76 -7.85
CA GLU A 65 -0.33 -8.93 -7.67
C GLU A 65 -0.59 -7.44 -8.00
N SER A 66 -0.57 -6.59 -6.99
CA SER A 66 -1.01 -5.19 -7.12
C SER A 66 -0.21 -4.39 -8.16
N LEU A 67 1.08 -4.70 -8.38
CA LEU A 67 1.88 -4.07 -9.43
C LEU A 67 1.44 -4.55 -10.81
N VAL A 68 1.19 -5.86 -10.97
CA VAL A 68 0.69 -6.44 -12.22
C VAL A 68 -0.72 -5.90 -12.53
N ILE A 69 -1.59 -5.85 -11.52
CA ILE A 69 -2.93 -5.28 -11.66
C ILE A 69 -2.86 -3.83 -12.17
N ASN A 70 -1.93 -3.02 -11.65
CA ASN A 70 -1.81 -1.64 -12.05
C ASN A 70 -1.28 -1.47 -13.48
N GLU A 71 -0.32 -2.28 -13.92
CA GLU A 71 0.11 -2.29 -15.32
C GLU A 71 -1.05 -2.74 -16.23
N TYR A 72 -1.79 -3.79 -15.83
CA TYR A 72 -2.98 -4.24 -16.56
C TYR A 72 -4.04 -3.14 -16.67
N ILE A 73 -4.32 -2.41 -15.60
CA ILE A 73 -5.28 -1.29 -15.63
C ILE A 73 -4.83 -0.22 -16.64
N ASP A 74 -3.53 0.09 -16.69
CA ASP A 74 -3.03 1.08 -17.63
C ASP A 74 -3.13 0.61 -19.07
N GLU A 75 -2.90 -0.66 -19.34
CA GLU A 75 -2.94 -1.24 -20.69
C GLU A 75 -4.37 -1.52 -21.18
N ALA A 76 -5.27 -1.99 -20.29
CA ALA A 76 -6.59 -2.49 -20.67
C ALA A 76 -7.67 -1.39 -20.74
N PHE A 77 -7.44 -0.22 -20.14
CA PHE A 77 -8.46 0.81 -20.06
C PHE A 77 -7.95 2.16 -20.58
N ASP A 78 -8.84 2.86 -21.28
CA ASP A 78 -8.59 4.23 -21.70
C ASP A 78 -8.46 5.18 -20.50
N GLY A 79 -7.80 6.31 -20.69
CA GLY A 79 -7.61 7.35 -19.69
C GLY A 79 -6.19 7.88 -19.63
N PRO A 80 -5.83 8.66 -18.60
CA PRO A 80 -4.47 9.15 -18.41
C PRO A 80 -3.46 7.99 -18.35
N ALA A 81 -2.36 8.08 -19.11
CA ALA A 81 -1.31 7.08 -19.06
C ALA A 81 -0.60 7.12 -17.69
N LEU A 82 -0.47 5.96 -17.06
CA LEU A 82 0.24 5.78 -15.79
C LEU A 82 1.61 5.11 -16.00
N VAL A 83 1.81 4.47 -17.16
CA VAL A 83 3.09 3.92 -17.59
C VAL A 83 3.74 4.90 -18.58
N PRO A 84 5.00 5.35 -18.38
CA PRO A 84 5.68 6.25 -19.28
C PRO A 84 5.83 5.69 -20.69
N ALA A 85 5.58 6.51 -21.72
CA ALA A 85 5.80 6.13 -23.11
C ALA A 85 7.29 5.98 -23.45
N ASP A 86 8.16 6.78 -22.83
CA ASP A 86 9.61 6.66 -22.97
C ASP A 86 10.12 5.37 -22.36
N ALA A 87 10.97 4.65 -23.08
CA ALA A 87 11.45 3.32 -22.66
C ALA A 87 12.38 3.39 -21.43
N VAL A 88 13.18 4.46 -21.29
CA VAL A 88 14.10 4.65 -20.16
C VAL A 88 13.27 4.98 -18.91
N ALA A 89 12.36 5.93 -18.99
CA ALA A 89 11.46 6.29 -17.90
C ALA A 89 10.63 5.08 -17.44
N ARG A 90 10.15 4.26 -18.37
CA ARG A 90 9.42 3.02 -18.07
C ARG A 90 10.31 1.99 -17.37
N ALA A 91 11.55 1.84 -17.78
CA ALA A 91 12.51 0.96 -17.09
C ALA A 91 12.78 1.45 -15.66
N ARG A 92 13.02 2.75 -15.47
CA ARG A 92 13.21 3.37 -14.16
C ARG A 92 11.99 3.23 -13.25
N MET A 93 10.78 3.36 -13.81
CA MET A 93 9.52 3.10 -13.07
C MET A 93 9.49 1.66 -12.52
N ARG A 94 9.83 0.66 -13.34
CA ARG A 94 9.85 -0.74 -12.91
C ARG A 94 10.95 -1.04 -11.90
N GLU A 95 12.14 -0.48 -12.07
CA GLU A 95 13.24 -0.56 -11.08
C GLU A 95 12.80 0.04 -9.75
N PHE A 96 12.16 1.19 -9.76
CA PHE A 96 11.63 1.84 -8.56
C PHE A 96 10.55 0.99 -7.89
N ASN A 97 9.59 0.47 -8.66
CA ASN A 97 8.55 -0.41 -8.15
C ASN A 97 9.16 -1.65 -7.46
N ARG A 98 10.20 -2.25 -8.06
CA ARG A 98 10.90 -3.39 -7.46
C ARG A 98 11.58 -3.00 -6.13
N MET A 99 12.23 -1.85 -6.09
CA MET A 99 12.84 -1.33 -4.86
C MET A 99 11.79 -1.12 -3.75
N CYS A 100 10.61 -0.62 -4.08
CA CYS A 100 9.51 -0.47 -3.11
C CYS A 100 9.04 -1.82 -2.57
N GLU A 101 8.96 -2.86 -3.42
CA GLU A 101 8.55 -4.20 -2.98
C GLU A 101 9.55 -4.82 -1.99
N ASP A 102 10.84 -4.55 -2.12
CA ASP A 102 11.84 -5.00 -1.15
C ASP A 102 11.61 -4.42 0.26
N SER A 103 10.92 -3.27 0.35
CA SER A 103 10.55 -2.63 1.62
C SER A 103 9.17 -3.05 2.15
N PHE A 104 8.44 -3.91 1.44
CA PHE A 104 7.12 -4.41 1.86
C PHE A 104 7.19 -5.13 3.20
N GLY A 105 8.16 -6.03 3.36
CA GLY A 105 8.35 -6.83 4.58
C GLY A 105 8.49 -5.97 5.84
N PRO A 106 9.44 -5.03 5.92
CA PRO A 106 9.60 -4.11 7.04
C PRO A 106 8.34 -3.32 7.38
N ILE A 107 7.66 -2.74 6.39
CA ILE A 107 6.45 -1.92 6.58
C ILE A 107 5.29 -2.78 7.12
N VAL A 108 5.09 -3.97 6.54
CA VAL A 108 4.01 -4.87 6.97
C VAL A 108 4.28 -5.43 8.36
N LYS A 109 5.53 -5.75 8.70
CA LYS A 109 5.92 -6.25 10.01
C LYS A 109 5.64 -5.21 11.11
N LEU A 110 6.09 -3.96 10.91
CA LEU A 110 5.78 -2.85 11.81
C LEU A 110 4.26 -2.65 11.94
N THR A 111 3.54 -2.67 10.82
CA THR A 111 2.08 -2.53 10.81
C THR A 111 1.40 -3.67 11.58
N LEU A 112 1.86 -4.91 11.37
CA LEU A 112 1.30 -6.08 12.06
C LEU A 112 1.46 -5.96 13.56
N VAL A 113 2.69 -5.75 14.03
CA VAL A 113 3.01 -5.78 15.46
C VAL A 113 2.43 -4.59 16.21
N LYS A 114 2.62 -3.38 15.67
CA LYS A 114 2.23 -2.14 16.36
C LYS A 114 0.74 -1.80 16.19
N TYR A 115 0.08 -2.35 15.19
CA TYR A 115 -1.25 -1.90 14.81
C TYR A 115 -2.29 -3.02 14.61
N ILE A 116 -2.01 -4.02 13.78
CA ILE A 116 -2.99 -5.05 13.41
C ILE A 116 -3.21 -6.03 14.56
N LEU A 117 -2.15 -6.59 15.11
CA LEU A 117 -2.23 -7.62 16.15
C LEU A 117 -2.95 -7.15 17.41
N PRO A 118 -2.71 -5.92 17.94
CA PRO A 118 -3.50 -5.41 19.07
C PRO A 118 -5.01 -5.32 18.78
N LYS A 119 -5.41 -5.06 17.54
CA LYS A 119 -6.83 -5.03 17.14
C LYS A 119 -7.42 -6.42 17.02
N LEU A 120 -6.69 -7.35 16.41
CA LEU A 120 -7.13 -8.73 16.28
C LEU A 120 -7.35 -9.37 17.64
N ARG A 121 -6.48 -9.11 18.64
CA ARG A 121 -6.60 -9.60 20.01
C ARG A 121 -7.81 -9.08 20.79
N ARG A 122 -8.48 -8.04 20.30
CA ARG A 122 -9.76 -7.60 20.87
C ARG A 122 -10.93 -8.52 20.50
N ARG A 123 -10.77 -9.30 19.43
CA ARG A 123 -11.84 -10.12 18.85
C ARG A 123 -11.55 -11.62 18.93
N TRP A 124 -10.28 -11.98 18.86
CA TRP A 124 -9.81 -13.35 18.73
C TRP A 124 -8.84 -13.70 19.88
N SER A 125 -8.93 -14.90 20.38
CA SER A 125 -7.90 -15.47 21.28
C SER A 125 -6.61 -15.74 20.50
N ASP A 126 -5.49 -15.83 21.21
CA ASP A 126 -4.20 -16.14 20.59
C ASP A 126 -4.20 -17.53 19.91
N ASP A 127 -4.96 -18.50 20.43
CA ASP A 127 -5.05 -19.83 19.82
C ASP A 127 -5.85 -19.81 18.52
N GLU A 128 -6.93 -19.04 18.44
CA GLU A 128 -7.66 -18.81 17.17
C GLU A 128 -6.79 -18.09 16.17
N LEU A 129 -6.04 -17.06 16.58
CA LEU A 129 -5.12 -16.33 15.72
C LEU A 129 -3.99 -17.24 15.19
N LYS A 130 -3.44 -18.12 16.01
CA LYS A 130 -2.46 -19.14 15.58
C LYS A 130 -3.06 -20.08 14.54
N ALA A 131 -4.28 -20.58 14.79
CA ALA A 131 -4.98 -21.46 13.85
C ALA A 131 -5.22 -20.76 12.49
N HIS A 132 -5.53 -19.45 12.48
CA HIS A 132 -5.64 -18.68 11.26
C HIS A 132 -4.29 -18.42 10.59
N ALA A 133 -3.23 -18.18 11.38
CA ALA A 133 -1.87 -18.02 10.82
C ALA A 133 -1.41 -19.30 10.10
N GLU A 134 -1.67 -20.47 10.67
CA GLU A 134 -1.32 -21.77 10.07
C GLU A 134 -2.05 -22.05 8.76
N LYS A 135 -3.24 -21.52 8.55
CA LYS A 135 -4.03 -21.69 7.32
C LYS A 135 -3.55 -20.79 6.17
N ARG A 136 -2.64 -19.84 6.41
CA ARG A 136 -2.16 -18.94 5.36
C ARG A 136 -1.37 -19.70 4.30
N PRO A 137 -1.69 -19.57 3.01
CA PRO A 137 -0.93 -20.19 1.93
C PRO A 137 0.47 -19.58 1.79
N SER A 138 0.58 -18.26 1.92
CA SER A 138 1.87 -17.57 1.84
C SER A 138 2.78 -17.93 3.00
N ARG A 139 3.91 -18.59 2.71
CA ARG A 139 4.92 -18.98 3.70
C ARG A 139 5.46 -17.76 4.46
N PHE A 140 5.71 -16.67 3.77
CA PHE A 140 6.20 -15.43 4.37
C PHE A 140 5.19 -14.87 5.40
N LEU A 141 3.91 -14.75 5.02
CA LEU A 141 2.89 -14.23 5.91
C LEU A 141 2.59 -15.19 7.07
N LYS A 142 2.60 -16.51 6.82
CA LYS A 142 2.44 -17.53 7.84
C LYS A 142 3.52 -17.42 8.91
N ASP A 143 4.80 -17.38 8.50
CA ASP A 143 5.93 -17.24 9.41
C ASP A 143 5.84 -15.91 10.19
N MET A 144 5.66 -14.79 9.53
CA MET A 144 5.59 -13.48 10.15
C MET A 144 4.46 -13.39 11.19
N HIS A 145 3.25 -13.84 10.86
CA HIS A 145 2.14 -13.84 11.82
C HIS A 145 2.38 -14.80 12.98
N GLY A 146 2.92 -15.99 12.71
CA GLY A 146 3.26 -16.97 13.75
C GLY A 146 4.30 -16.41 14.73
N ARG A 147 5.37 -15.83 14.24
CA ARG A 147 6.42 -15.18 15.06
C ARG A 147 5.87 -14.00 15.86
N ALA A 148 5.05 -13.15 15.24
CA ALA A 148 4.44 -12.02 15.95
C ALA A 148 3.54 -12.49 17.11
N LEU A 149 2.76 -13.56 16.92
CA LEU A 149 1.89 -14.13 17.96
C LEU A 149 2.67 -14.74 19.10
N ARG A 150 3.84 -15.32 18.85
CA ARG A 150 4.73 -15.88 19.89
C ARG A 150 5.61 -14.80 20.55
N GLY A 151 5.53 -13.53 20.11
CA GLY A 151 6.38 -12.45 20.63
C GLY A 151 7.84 -12.54 20.19
N GLU A 152 8.12 -13.26 19.12
CA GLU A 152 9.47 -13.47 18.57
C GLU A 152 9.96 -12.33 17.65
N ILE A 153 9.06 -11.40 17.31
CA ILE A 153 9.44 -10.14 16.63
C ILE A 153 9.67 -9.12 17.75
N ASP A 154 10.90 -8.97 18.13
CA ASP A 154 11.32 -8.11 19.26
C ASP A 154 11.57 -6.64 18.84
N GLU A 155 11.91 -5.80 19.80
CA GLU A 155 12.18 -4.37 19.56
C GLU A 155 13.44 -4.17 18.72
N GLN A 156 14.41 -5.10 18.73
CA GLN A 156 15.60 -5.02 17.88
C GLN A 156 15.20 -5.22 16.41
N GLU A 157 14.43 -6.27 16.11
CA GLU A 157 13.95 -6.53 14.74
C GLU A 157 13.04 -5.40 14.23
N LEU A 158 12.22 -4.80 15.10
CA LEU A 158 11.43 -3.64 14.73
C LEU A 158 12.29 -2.39 14.48
N ALA A 159 13.39 -2.23 15.20
CA ALA A 159 14.37 -1.16 14.95
C ALA A 159 15.09 -1.36 13.62
N GLU A 160 15.44 -2.59 13.26
CA GLU A 160 16.00 -2.93 11.94
C GLU A 160 15.01 -2.59 10.81
N CYS A 161 13.72 -2.96 10.97
CA CYS A 161 12.69 -2.54 10.03
C CYS A 161 12.58 -1.01 9.88
N ALA A 162 12.75 -0.27 10.98
CA ALA A 162 12.76 1.19 10.95
C ALA A 162 13.98 1.75 10.20
N GLN A 163 15.16 1.13 10.33
CA GLN A 163 16.35 1.48 9.57
C GLN A 163 16.18 1.20 8.07
N ASP A 164 15.58 0.07 7.70
CA ASP A 164 15.28 -0.25 6.29
C ASP A 164 14.35 0.78 5.66
N ILE A 165 13.34 1.23 6.41
CA ILE A 165 12.42 2.28 5.96
C ILE A 165 13.15 3.62 5.81
N ASP A 166 14.04 3.94 6.75
CA ASP A 166 14.85 5.17 6.69
C ASP A 166 15.77 5.15 5.46
N ALA A 167 16.42 4.02 5.18
CA ALA A 167 17.21 3.81 3.98
C ALA A 167 16.41 3.91 2.68
N LEU A 168 15.14 3.43 2.68
CA LEU A 168 14.21 3.62 1.56
C LEU A 168 13.96 5.11 1.34
N MET A 169 13.67 5.87 2.40
CA MET A 169 13.41 7.32 2.28
C MET A 169 14.62 8.08 1.74
N ASP A 170 15.83 7.70 2.11
CA ASP A 170 17.06 8.26 1.53
C ASP A 170 17.20 7.97 0.02
N LYS A 171 16.83 6.77 -0.39
CA LYS A 171 16.82 6.41 -1.83
C LYS A 171 15.78 7.25 -2.58
N VAL A 172 14.57 7.39 -2.02
CA VAL A 172 13.51 8.22 -2.62
C VAL A 172 13.93 9.69 -2.72
N GLU A 173 14.56 10.25 -1.67
CA GLU A 173 15.08 11.61 -1.67
C GLU A 173 16.09 11.82 -2.80
N ARG A 174 17.04 10.88 -2.98
CA ARG A 174 18.01 10.94 -4.09
C ARG A 174 17.37 10.84 -5.47
N VAL A 175 16.38 9.97 -5.64
CA VAL A 175 15.66 9.84 -6.91
C VAL A 175 14.94 11.14 -7.26
N LEU A 176 14.22 11.73 -6.30
CA LEU A 176 13.50 12.99 -6.49
C LEU A 176 14.42 14.21 -6.67
N ALA A 177 15.66 14.16 -6.14
CA ALA A 177 16.67 15.19 -6.33
C ALA A 177 17.45 15.03 -7.64
N SER A 178 17.37 13.87 -8.30
CA SER A 178 18.13 13.56 -9.51
C SER A 178 17.78 14.51 -10.67
N PRO A 179 18.79 14.96 -11.42
CA PRO A 179 18.56 15.71 -12.66
C PRO A 179 18.10 14.82 -13.84
N GLU A 180 18.11 13.48 -13.68
CA GLU A 180 17.74 12.55 -14.76
C GLU A 180 16.32 12.84 -15.28
N PHE A 181 15.40 13.17 -14.36
CA PHE A 181 14.04 13.58 -14.70
C PHE A 181 13.75 14.97 -14.13
N GLY A 182 13.46 15.91 -15.03
CA GLY A 182 13.04 17.25 -14.65
C GLY A 182 11.62 17.28 -14.07
N PRO A 183 11.17 18.46 -13.62
CA PRO A 183 9.79 18.66 -13.24
C PRO A 183 8.85 18.55 -14.46
N ASP A 184 7.58 18.21 -14.21
CA ASP A 184 6.53 18.23 -15.23
C ASP A 184 6.21 19.68 -15.67
N ALA A 185 5.31 19.82 -16.64
CA ALA A 185 4.89 21.13 -17.19
C ALA A 185 4.28 22.09 -16.14
N GLN A 186 3.88 21.56 -14.97
CA GLN A 186 3.36 22.34 -13.83
C GLN A 186 4.43 22.58 -12.76
N GLY A 187 5.69 22.25 -13.01
CA GLY A 187 6.79 22.41 -12.06
C GLY A 187 6.82 21.36 -10.93
N ARG A 188 6.02 20.31 -11.02
CA ARG A 188 5.95 19.24 -10.02
C ARG A 188 7.00 18.17 -10.30
N ARG A 189 7.59 17.62 -9.25
CA ARG A 189 8.52 16.50 -9.38
C ARG A 189 7.85 15.19 -9.02
N TRP A 190 7.97 14.23 -9.94
CA TRP A 190 7.52 12.86 -9.84
C TRP A 190 8.71 11.91 -9.97
N ILE A 191 8.55 10.67 -9.55
CA ILE A 191 9.63 9.68 -9.50
C ILE A 191 10.36 9.54 -10.85
N VAL A 192 9.62 9.56 -11.95
CA VAL A 192 10.18 9.41 -13.31
C VAL A 192 9.77 10.57 -14.25
N GLY A 193 9.75 11.79 -13.72
CA GLY A 193 9.48 13.02 -14.47
C GLY A 193 8.01 13.36 -14.66
N SER A 194 7.14 12.37 -14.85
CA SER A 194 5.69 12.49 -14.86
C SER A 194 5.06 11.58 -13.81
N PHE A 195 3.86 11.93 -13.37
CA PHE A 195 3.11 11.05 -12.46
C PHE A 195 2.88 9.68 -13.11
N SER A 196 3.17 8.62 -12.37
CA SER A 196 3.22 7.26 -12.92
C SER A 196 2.90 6.19 -11.86
N LEU A 197 2.94 4.93 -12.27
CA LEU A 197 2.82 3.78 -11.37
C LEU A 197 3.93 3.73 -10.31
N ALA A 198 5.08 4.40 -10.49
CA ALA A 198 6.10 4.53 -9.45
C ALA A 198 5.58 5.35 -8.26
N ASP A 199 4.91 6.47 -8.54
CA ASP A 199 4.30 7.31 -7.51
C ASP A 199 3.16 6.57 -6.80
N ILE A 200 2.32 5.86 -7.55
CA ILE A 200 1.23 5.03 -7.02
C ILE A 200 1.77 3.87 -6.18
N CYS A 201 2.93 3.31 -6.53
CA CYS A 201 3.55 2.22 -5.78
C CYS A 201 3.95 2.67 -4.36
N LEU A 202 4.59 3.83 -4.25
CA LEU A 202 5.09 4.37 -2.97
C LEU A 202 3.96 4.99 -2.11
N ALA A 203 2.94 5.57 -2.73
CA ALA A 203 1.88 6.33 -2.08
C ALA A 203 1.27 5.66 -0.83
N PRO A 204 0.82 4.39 -0.88
CA PRO A 204 0.22 3.74 0.28
C PRO A 204 1.20 3.43 1.40
N TYR A 205 2.49 3.28 1.10
CA TYR A 205 3.53 3.12 2.12
C TYR A 205 3.71 4.39 2.92
N MET A 206 3.79 5.54 2.23
CA MET A 206 3.89 6.84 2.87
C MET A 206 2.67 7.13 3.74
N TYR A 207 1.47 6.88 3.22
CA TYR A 207 0.24 7.01 3.98
C TYR A 207 0.24 6.11 5.23
N ARG A 208 0.65 4.85 5.10
CA ARG A 208 0.76 3.91 6.22
C ARG A 208 1.75 4.40 7.28
N LEU A 209 2.93 4.82 6.87
CA LEU A 209 3.95 5.33 7.78
C LEU A 209 3.47 6.60 8.50
N TYR A 210 2.80 7.50 7.79
CA TYR A 210 2.21 8.69 8.39
C TYR A 210 1.16 8.32 9.45
N ALA A 211 0.26 7.41 9.15
CA ALA A 211 -0.77 6.93 10.06
C ALA A 211 -0.20 6.19 11.30
N LEU A 212 1.00 5.61 11.19
CA LEU A 212 1.72 5.01 12.31
C LEU A 212 2.52 6.04 13.14
N GLY A 213 2.35 7.35 12.87
CA GLY A 213 3.08 8.42 13.55
C GLY A 213 4.54 8.55 13.11
N ALA A 214 4.89 7.99 11.97
CA ALA A 214 6.25 7.96 11.44
C ALA A 214 6.55 9.12 10.48
N GLY A 215 5.84 10.26 10.57
CA GLY A 215 6.12 11.48 9.78
C GLY A 215 7.55 12.01 9.95
N ARG A 216 8.27 11.54 10.98
CA ARG A 216 9.70 11.81 11.19
C ARG A 216 10.60 11.34 10.05
N TYR A 217 10.16 10.38 9.22
CA TYR A 217 10.97 9.87 8.11
C TYR A 217 11.14 10.87 6.98
N TRP A 218 10.30 11.90 6.92
CA TRP A 218 10.43 13.01 5.99
C TRP A 218 9.94 14.32 6.59
N SER A 219 10.64 15.39 6.28
CA SER A 219 10.26 16.75 6.63
C SER A 219 10.95 17.71 5.67
N GLN A 220 10.57 18.99 5.71
CA GLN A 220 11.25 20.03 4.90
C GLN A 220 12.74 20.20 5.27
N THR A 221 13.15 19.75 6.45
CA THR A 221 14.54 19.85 6.92
C THR A 221 15.35 18.59 6.65
N THR A 222 14.74 17.41 6.72
CA THR A 222 15.47 16.12 6.60
C THR A 222 15.46 15.58 5.17
N ARG A 223 14.28 15.57 4.52
CA ARG A 223 14.08 15.04 3.16
C ARG A 223 13.09 15.94 2.40
N PRO A 224 13.53 17.13 1.99
CA PRO A 224 12.65 18.16 1.43
C PRO A 224 11.99 17.77 0.11
N ASN A 225 12.62 16.91 -0.71
CA ASN A 225 12.02 16.44 -1.96
C ASN A 225 10.93 15.41 -1.70
N VAL A 226 11.13 14.48 -0.75
CA VAL A 226 10.10 13.53 -0.30
C VAL A 226 8.91 14.30 0.30
N ALA A 227 9.16 15.28 1.16
CA ALA A 227 8.11 16.08 1.79
C ALA A 227 7.25 16.81 0.73
N ARG A 228 7.89 17.48 -0.23
CA ARG A 228 7.19 18.15 -1.34
C ARG A 228 6.44 17.20 -2.24
N TRP A 229 7.06 16.07 -2.59
CA TRP A 229 6.42 15.04 -3.39
C TRP A 229 5.16 14.50 -2.70
N TYR A 230 5.24 14.18 -1.40
CA TYR A 230 4.10 13.67 -0.63
C TYR A 230 2.99 14.70 -0.50
N GLU A 231 3.33 15.98 -0.30
CA GLU A 231 2.37 17.07 -0.30
C GLU A 231 1.62 17.19 -1.65
N GLN A 232 2.34 17.10 -2.77
CA GLN A 232 1.72 17.12 -4.11
C GLN A 232 0.85 15.89 -4.35
N LEU A 233 1.32 14.71 -3.94
CA LEU A 233 0.61 13.45 -4.04
C LEU A 233 -0.71 13.50 -3.25
N SER A 234 -0.66 13.96 -2.00
CA SER A 234 -1.82 14.00 -1.09
C SER A 234 -2.93 14.95 -1.54
N ARG A 235 -2.63 15.88 -2.45
CA ARG A 235 -3.64 16.77 -3.06
C ARG A 235 -4.39 16.13 -4.23
N ARG A 236 -3.96 14.97 -4.72
CA ARG A 236 -4.64 14.29 -5.84
C ARG A 236 -5.97 13.71 -5.38
N PRO A 237 -7.07 13.95 -6.13
CA PRO A 237 -8.37 13.37 -5.78
C PRO A 237 -8.35 11.84 -5.66
N ALA A 238 -7.68 11.17 -6.59
CA ALA A 238 -7.55 9.71 -6.59
C ALA A 238 -6.83 9.18 -5.35
N PHE A 239 -5.79 9.88 -4.86
CA PHE A 239 -5.12 9.52 -3.60
C PHE A 239 -6.10 9.59 -2.43
N LYS A 240 -6.84 10.70 -2.31
CA LYS A 240 -7.81 10.88 -1.21
C LYS A 240 -8.85 9.78 -1.21
N VAL A 241 -9.51 9.55 -2.35
CA VAL A 241 -10.51 8.47 -2.48
C VAL A 241 -9.91 7.11 -2.10
N ALA A 242 -8.69 6.81 -2.57
CA ALA A 242 -8.06 5.52 -2.32
C ALA A 242 -7.70 5.28 -0.85
N VAL A 243 -7.24 6.31 -0.11
CA VAL A 243 -6.81 6.18 1.29
C VAL A 243 -7.94 6.39 2.29
N GLU A 244 -8.98 7.17 1.93
CA GLU A 244 -10.16 7.46 2.75
C GLU A 244 -11.29 6.43 2.53
N TRP A 245 -11.02 5.33 1.82
CA TRP A 245 -12.02 4.30 1.60
C TRP A 245 -12.54 3.76 2.93
N PRO A 246 -13.87 3.70 3.11
CA PRO A 246 -14.47 3.32 4.39
C PRO A 246 -14.24 1.84 4.72
N ASP A 247 -14.27 1.51 5.99
CA ASP A 247 -14.41 0.13 6.45
C ASP A 247 -15.87 -0.34 6.19
N GLU A 248 -16.06 -1.15 5.15
CA GLU A 248 -17.37 -1.69 4.77
C GLU A 248 -17.85 -2.83 5.70
N SER A 249 -17.03 -3.26 6.66
CA SER A 249 -17.40 -4.32 7.59
C SER A 249 -18.46 -3.88 8.63
N GLY A 250 -18.60 -2.58 8.86
CA GLY A 250 -19.44 -2.02 9.91
C GLY A 250 -18.93 -2.31 11.33
N ASN A 251 -17.71 -2.81 11.49
CA ASN A 251 -17.14 -3.19 12.78
C ASN A 251 -16.44 -2.03 13.53
N GLY A 252 -16.50 -0.80 13.02
CA GLY A 252 -15.96 0.40 13.68
C GLY A 252 -14.43 0.40 13.82
N TYR A 253 -13.71 -0.30 12.95
CA TYR A 253 -12.23 -0.28 12.96
C TYR A 253 -11.64 1.09 12.60
N GLU A 254 -12.47 2.01 12.14
CA GLU A 254 -12.10 3.41 11.83
C GLU A 254 -11.67 4.19 13.06
N GLU A 255 -12.16 3.85 14.26
CA GLU A 255 -11.91 4.58 15.51
C GLU A 255 -10.46 4.49 16.00
N VAL A 256 -9.60 3.77 15.34
CA VAL A 256 -8.24 3.50 15.82
C VAL A 256 -7.17 4.12 14.93
N GLY A 257 -7.26 5.45 14.75
CA GLY A 257 -6.09 6.27 14.36
C GLY A 257 -5.56 6.15 12.93
N LEU A 258 -6.34 5.59 11.98
CA LEU A 258 -6.02 5.62 10.55
C LEU A 258 -7.03 6.46 9.75
N THR A 259 -7.85 7.26 10.41
CA THR A 259 -8.84 8.11 9.76
C THR A 259 -8.23 9.42 9.25
N SER A 260 -8.88 9.98 8.23
CA SER A 260 -8.61 11.30 7.68
C SER A 260 -8.53 12.43 8.71
N GLN A 261 -9.14 12.28 9.89
CA GLN A 261 -9.04 13.23 10.99
C GLN A 261 -7.63 13.33 11.59
N ALA A 262 -6.87 12.23 11.62
CA ALA A 262 -5.46 12.28 12.02
C ALA A 262 -4.60 13.01 10.98
N LEU A 263 -5.01 13.02 9.71
CA LEU A 263 -4.37 13.76 8.62
C LEU A 263 -4.65 15.26 8.69
N ALA A 264 -5.83 15.67 9.13
CA ALA A 264 -6.23 17.08 9.22
C ALA A 264 -5.61 17.79 10.43
N ALA A 265 -5.29 17.07 11.51
CA ALA A 265 -4.80 17.64 12.76
C ALA A 265 -3.29 17.95 12.78
N THR A 266 -2.53 17.60 11.74
CA THR A 266 -1.06 17.72 11.71
C THR A 266 -0.52 18.51 10.52
N HIS A 267 -1.36 19.22 9.77
CA HIS A 267 -0.89 20.29 8.90
C HIS A 267 -0.80 21.58 9.72
N PRO A 268 0.43 22.13 9.95
CA PRO A 268 0.57 23.48 10.46
C PRO A 268 0.10 24.51 9.44
#